data_7197e5f9145bda9bbafec60cc3e130d7
#
_entry.id   7197e5f9145bda9bbafec60cc3e130d7
#
_cell.length_a   1.000
_cell.length_b   1.000
_cell.length_c   1.000
_cell.angle_alpha   90.00
_cell.angle_beta   90.00
_cell.angle_gamma   90.00
#
_symmetry.space_group_name_H-M   'P 1'
#
loop_
_entity.id
_entity.type
_entity.pdbx_description
1 polymer ?
#
loop_
_entity_poly.entity_id
_entity_poly.type
_entity_poly.pdbx_seq_one_letter_code
_entity_poly.pdbx_strand_id
1 'polypeptide(L)'
;AILAKPEVAKVFSKIGTPDVANDPMPPNVADTFLMLKPRDQWPNPALPKEELVKQIRHLVNEVPGNNYEFTQPIEMRFNELIAGVRADVAVRIYGDDLSTLKQFGEKATALVQSITGATDVRLEQMEGLPTLSVTPLRDHMALLGLTVTDIQQ
;
A
#
# COMPACT_ATOMS: atom_id res chain seq x y z
N ALA A 1 6.00 -1.74 -18.18
CA ALA A 1 4.66 -2.15 -18.67
C ALA A 1 3.71 -0.94 -18.75
N ILE A 2 3.34 -0.26 -17.66
CA ILE A 2 2.33 0.83 -17.64
C ILE A 2 2.70 1.99 -18.59
N LEU A 3 3.94 2.44 -18.59
CA LEU A 3 4.41 3.52 -19.52
C LEU A 3 4.34 3.15 -21.01
N ALA A 4 4.15 1.88 -21.35
CA ALA A 4 3.93 1.47 -22.72
C ALA A 4 2.49 1.72 -23.22
N LYS A 5 1.57 2.07 -22.31
CA LYS A 5 0.21 2.48 -22.69
C LYS A 5 0.23 3.88 -23.30
N PRO A 6 -0.32 4.06 -24.49
CA PRO A 6 -0.27 5.35 -25.21
C PRO A 6 -1.03 6.47 -24.51
N GLU A 7 -2.02 6.13 -23.67
CA GLU A 7 -2.82 7.06 -22.87
C GLU A 7 -2.03 7.64 -21.69
N VAL A 8 -0.93 6.99 -21.27
CA VAL A 8 -0.17 7.36 -20.08
C VAL A 8 0.95 8.33 -20.48
N ALA A 9 0.99 9.48 -19.82
CA ALA A 9 2.04 10.48 -20.04
C ALA A 9 3.24 10.23 -19.10
N LYS A 10 2.98 9.92 -17.83
CA LYS A 10 4.01 9.79 -16.79
C LYS A 10 3.53 8.85 -15.69
N VAL A 11 4.47 8.12 -15.11
CA VAL A 11 4.26 7.29 -13.90
C VAL A 11 5.33 7.66 -12.90
N PHE A 12 4.95 7.89 -11.65
CA PHE A 12 5.87 8.06 -10.54
C PHE A 12 5.28 7.47 -9.27
N SER A 13 6.13 7.02 -8.37
CA SER A 13 5.73 6.39 -7.12
C SER A 13 6.37 7.10 -5.94
N LYS A 14 5.59 7.27 -4.88
CA LYS A 14 6.05 7.63 -3.55
C LYS A 14 6.11 6.32 -2.76
N ILE A 15 7.27 5.95 -2.26
CA ILE A 15 7.52 4.65 -1.63
C ILE A 15 8.06 4.89 -0.23
N GLY A 16 7.48 4.18 0.74
CA GLY A 16 7.99 4.16 2.10
C GLY A 16 7.66 5.39 2.94
N THR A 17 8.26 5.42 4.13
CA THR A 17 8.05 6.49 5.12
C THR A 17 8.92 7.69 4.79
N PRO A 18 8.38 8.91 4.73
CA PRO A 18 9.19 10.12 4.54
C PRO A 18 10.02 10.42 5.80
N ASP A 19 11.15 11.12 5.61
CA ASP A 19 12.00 11.57 6.72
C ASP A 19 11.29 12.52 7.68
N VAL A 20 10.28 13.25 7.16
CA VAL A 20 9.40 14.11 7.96
C VAL A 20 8.02 13.47 8.01
N ALA A 21 7.52 13.21 9.22
CA ALA A 21 6.29 12.47 9.49
C ALA A 21 4.99 13.21 9.10
N ASN A 22 4.89 13.69 7.87
CA ASN A 22 3.68 14.36 7.37
C ASN A 22 2.64 13.36 6.83
N ASP A 23 3.08 12.14 6.51
CA ASP A 23 2.26 11.10 5.90
C ASP A 23 2.88 9.74 6.26
N PRO A 24 2.52 9.20 7.43
CA PRO A 24 3.10 7.95 7.90
C PRO A 24 2.62 6.79 7.03
N MET A 25 3.47 6.40 6.11
CA MET A 25 3.24 5.28 5.21
C MET A 25 4.20 4.14 5.56
N PRO A 26 3.72 2.90 5.74
CA PRO A 26 4.63 1.79 6.01
C PRO A 26 5.55 1.54 4.81
N PRO A 27 6.77 1.04 5.02
CA PRO A 27 7.78 0.90 3.97
C PRO A 27 7.42 -0.11 2.87
N ASN A 28 6.41 -0.93 3.07
CA ASN A 28 5.88 -1.89 2.09
C ASN A 28 4.71 -1.34 1.26
N VAL A 29 4.34 -0.07 1.44
CA VAL A 29 3.27 0.59 0.68
C VAL A 29 3.86 1.63 -0.27
N ALA A 30 3.30 1.73 -1.46
CA ALA A 30 3.67 2.71 -2.46
C ALA A 30 2.43 3.35 -3.08
N ASP A 31 2.35 4.67 -3.07
CA ASP A 31 1.37 5.43 -3.84
C ASP A 31 1.93 5.71 -5.23
N THR A 32 1.35 5.10 -6.25
CA THR A 32 1.78 5.26 -7.64
C THR A 32 0.80 6.13 -8.41
N PHE A 33 1.29 7.24 -8.92
CA PHE A 33 0.51 8.21 -9.68
C PHE A 33 0.67 7.96 -11.18
N LEU A 34 -0.46 7.76 -11.84
CA LEU A 34 -0.55 7.62 -13.29
C LEU A 34 -1.08 8.92 -13.88
N MET A 35 -0.21 9.70 -14.50
CA MET A 35 -0.59 10.92 -15.20
C MET A 35 -1.01 10.54 -16.61
N LEU A 36 -2.27 10.81 -16.94
CA LEU A 36 -2.82 10.53 -18.26
C LEU A 36 -2.59 11.73 -19.18
N LYS A 37 -2.42 11.45 -20.47
CA LYS A 37 -2.40 12.49 -21.51
C LYS A 37 -3.78 13.14 -21.65
N PRO A 38 -3.88 14.35 -22.21
CA PRO A 38 -5.14 14.90 -22.67
C PRO A 38 -5.90 13.93 -23.58
N ARG A 39 -7.22 13.94 -23.49
CA ARG A 39 -8.08 12.99 -24.22
C ARG A 39 -7.92 13.02 -25.73
N ASP A 40 -7.66 14.18 -26.30
CA ASP A 40 -7.40 14.38 -27.72
C ASP A 40 -6.13 13.70 -28.23
N GLN A 41 -5.20 13.36 -27.35
CA GLN A 41 -3.97 12.63 -27.64
C GLN A 41 -4.08 11.11 -27.45
N TRP A 42 -5.24 10.61 -27.06
CA TRP A 42 -5.45 9.18 -26.92
C TRP A 42 -5.73 8.54 -28.29
N PRO A 43 -5.24 7.32 -28.55
CA PRO A 43 -5.57 6.60 -29.79
C PRO A 43 -7.07 6.41 -29.98
N ASN A 44 -7.80 6.24 -28.86
CA ASN A 44 -9.25 6.25 -28.82
C ASN A 44 -9.73 7.24 -27.76
N PRO A 45 -10.06 8.49 -28.12
CA PRO A 45 -10.55 9.50 -27.17
C PRO A 45 -11.86 9.11 -26.47
N ALA A 46 -12.65 8.20 -27.04
CA ALA A 46 -13.91 7.72 -26.48
C ALA A 46 -13.72 6.57 -25.48
N LEU A 47 -12.50 6.04 -25.28
CA LEU A 47 -12.24 4.95 -24.33
C LEU A 47 -12.65 5.36 -22.91
N PRO A 48 -13.57 4.64 -22.25
CA PRO A 48 -13.95 4.92 -20.89
C PRO A 48 -12.74 4.80 -19.93
N LYS A 49 -12.67 5.64 -18.90
CA LYS A 49 -11.58 5.60 -17.92
C LYS A 49 -11.54 4.25 -17.18
N GLU A 50 -12.71 3.73 -16.86
CA GLU A 50 -12.89 2.44 -16.19
C GLU A 50 -12.30 1.29 -17.01
N GLU A 51 -12.42 1.37 -18.32
CA GLU A 51 -11.85 0.35 -19.22
C GLU A 51 -10.32 0.46 -19.26
N LEU A 52 -9.78 1.67 -19.28
CA LEU A 52 -8.32 1.88 -19.13
C LEU A 52 -7.80 1.34 -17.80
N VAL A 53 -8.53 1.58 -16.70
CA VAL A 53 -8.18 1.06 -15.37
C VAL A 53 -8.17 -0.47 -15.38
N LYS A 54 -9.16 -1.13 -15.99
CA LYS A 54 -9.18 -2.60 -16.12
C LYS A 54 -7.97 -3.13 -16.88
N GLN A 55 -7.61 -2.48 -17.99
CA GLN A 55 -6.43 -2.86 -18.78
C GLN A 55 -5.13 -2.69 -17.97
N ILE A 56 -5.00 -1.61 -17.21
CA ILE A 56 -3.83 -1.38 -16.36
C ILE A 56 -3.79 -2.40 -15.21
N ARG A 57 -4.93 -2.69 -14.59
CA ARG A 57 -5.06 -3.71 -13.55
C ARG A 57 -4.59 -5.08 -14.05
N HIS A 58 -5.00 -5.47 -15.24
CA HIS A 58 -4.54 -6.72 -15.84
C HIS A 58 -3.01 -6.75 -15.99
N LEU A 59 -2.41 -5.69 -16.50
CA LEU A 59 -0.95 -5.58 -16.66
C LEU A 59 -0.17 -5.64 -15.34
N VAL A 60 -0.67 -5.01 -14.28
CA VAL A 60 0.04 -5.01 -12.98
C VAL A 60 -0.13 -6.33 -12.25
N ASN A 61 -1.26 -7.00 -12.42
CA ASN A 61 -1.51 -8.31 -11.81
C ASN A 61 -0.64 -9.42 -12.41
N GLU A 62 -0.01 -9.20 -13.56
CA GLU A 62 1.01 -10.10 -14.09
C GLU A 62 2.31 -10.09 -13.25
N VAL A 63 2.50 -9.09 -12.40
CA VAL A 63 3.65 -8.98 -11.50
C VAL A 63 3.29 -9.57 -10.15
N PRO A 64 3.81 -10.74 -9.79
CA PRO A 64 3.45 -11.40 -8.54
C PRO A 64 4.02 -10.66 -7.31
N GLY A 65 3.38 -10.87 -6.16
CA GLY A 65 3.87 -10.38 -4.87
C GLY A 65 3.36 -9.02 -4.44
N ASN A 66 2.53 -8.35 -5.25
CA ASN A 66 1.91 -7.08 -4.91
C ASN A 66 0.39 -7.17 -4.94
N ASN A 67 -0.25 -6.40 -4.07
CA ASN A 67 -1.68 -6.12 -4.13
C ASN A 67 -1.87 -4.70 -4.63
N TYR A 68 -2.75 -4.53 -5.62
CA TYR A 68 -2.99 -3.24 -6.25
C TYR A 68 -4.42 -2.76 -5.97
N GLU A 69 -4.52 -1.51 -5.55
CA GLU A 69 -5.77 -0.78 -5.41
C GLU A 69 -5.75 0.42 -6.35
N PHE A 70 -6.89 0.70 -6.99
CA PHE A 70 -7.02 1.83 -7.92
C PHE A 70 -8.03 2.82 -7.35
N THR A 71 -7.57 4.04 -7.13
CA THR A 71 -8.41 5.12 -6.63
C THR A 71 -8.06 6.44 -7.31
N GLN A 72 -8.79 7.48 -6.99
CA GLN A 72 -8.48 8.85 -7.38
C GLN A 72 -7.98 9.63 -6.16
N PRO A 73 -7.03 10.57 -6.32
CA PRO A 73 -6.46 11.28 -5.19
C PRO A 73 -7.51 12.02 -4.32
N ILE A 74 -8.54 12.59 -4.93
CA ILE A 74 -9.61 13.29 -4.21
C ILE A 74 -10.49 12.29 -3.46
N GLU A 75 -10.89 11.20 -4.11
CA GLU A 75 -11.71 10.13 -3.51
C GLU A 75 -10.99 9.47 -2.33
N MET A 76 -9.72 9.11 -2.51
CA MET A 76 -8.88 8.57 -1.45
C MET A 76 -8.83 9.51 -0.23
N ARG A 77 -8.60 10.79 -0.47
CA ARG A 77 -8.50 11.80 0.61
C ARG A 77 -9.84 12.00 1.32
N PHE A 78 -10.93 11.95 0.57
CA PHE A 78 -12.28 12.05 1.13
C PHE A 78 -12.61 10.86 2.02
N ASN A 79 -12.29 9.64 1.58
CA ASN A 79 -12.49 8.42 2.36
C ASN A 79 -11.63 8.42 3.64
N GLU A 80 -10.38 8.84 3.57
CA GLU A 80 -9.51 9.00 4.75
C GLU A 80 -10.10 9.95 5.78
N LEU A 81 -10.64 11.08 5.35
CA LEU A 81 -11.20 12.10 6.25
C LEU A 81 -12.49 11.64 6.93
N ILE A 82 -13.34 10.89 6.22
CA ILE A 82 -14.65 10.45 6.74
C ILE A 82 -14.53 9.16 7.55
N ALA A 83 -13.86 8.16 7.00
CA ALA A 83 -13.82 6.81 7.56
C ALA A 83 -12.48 6.44 8.20
N GLY A 84 -11.45 7.28 8.04
CA GLY A 84 -10.08 6.98 8.50
C GLY A 84 -9.42 5.81 7.77
N VAL A 85 -9.95 5.45 6.60
CA VAL A 85 -9.44 4.40 5.72
C VAL A 85 -9.50 4.86 4.27
N ARG A 86 -8.66 4.29 3.42
CA ARG A 86 -8.59 4.66 1.99
C ARG A 86 -9.61 3.94 1.10
N ALA A 87 -10.43 3.06 1.69
CA ALA A 87 -11.42 2.24 1.00
C ALA A 87 -12.85 2.73 1.29
N ASP A 88 -13.80 2.41 0.41
CA ASP A 88 -15.21 2.74 0.57
C ASP A 88 -15.86 1.99 1.75
N VAL A 89 -15.37 0.78 2.04
CA VAL A 89 -15.85 -0.06 3.13
C VAL A 89 -14.66 -0.61 3.92
N ALA A 90 -14.71 -0.52 5.23
CA ALA A 90 -13.73 -1.12 6.13
C ALA A 90 -14.42 -2.04 7.15
N VAL A 91 -13.92 -3.27 7.24
CA VAL A 91 -14.31 -4.21 8.30
C VAL A 91 -13.21 -4.20 9.36
N ARG A 92 -13.53 -3.81 10.58
CA ARG A 92 -12.59 -3.77 11.70
C ARG A 92 -12.88 -4.92 12.66
N ILE A 93 -11.85 -5.72 12.95
CA ILE A 93 -11.89 -6.83 13.88
C ILE A 93 -11.00 -6.48 15.06
N TYR A 94 -11.51 -6.60 16.28
CA TYR A 94 -10.79 -6.25 17.49
C TYR A 94 -10.53 -7.49 18.34
N GLY A 95 -9.38 -7.54 19.00
CA GLY A 95 -8.99 -8.62 19.91
C GLY A 95 -7.58 -8.39 20.42
N ASP A 96 -7.18 -9.21 21.41
CA ASP A 96 -5.89 -9.08 22.09
C ASP A 96 -4.81 -9.97 21.48
N ASP A 97 -5.19 -11.01 20.74
CA ASP A 97 -4.27 -11.97 20.13
C ASP A 97 -4.16 -11.76 18.62
N LEU A 98 -2.96 -11.37 18.14
CA LEU A 98 -2.70 -11.07 16.74
C LEU A 98 -2.87 -12.29 15.82
N SER A 99 -2.55 -13.50 16.28
CA SER A 99 -2.67 -14.71 15.48
C SER A 99 -4.14 -15.05 15.22
N THR A 100 -4.97 -14.88 16.22
CA THR A 100 -6.42 -15.04 16.14
C THR A 100 -7.05 -13.97 15.25
N LEU A 101 -6.62 -12.71 15.40
CA LEU A 101 -7.07 -11.61 14.55
C LEU A 101 -6.75 -11.86 13.08
N LYS A 102 -5.55 -12.35 12.77
CA LYS A 102 -5.14 -12.71 11.41
C LYS A 102 -6.06 -13.77 10.80
N GLN A 103 -6.32 -14.87 11.55
CA GLN A 103 -7.22 -15.93 11.09
C GLN A 103 -8.63 -15.42 10.80
N PHE A 104 -9.19 -14.56 11.65
CA PHE A 104 -10.50 -13.96 11.41
C PHE A 104 -10.46 -12.97 10.25
N GLY A 105 -9.39 -12.20 10.11
CA GLY A 105 -9.18 -11.31 8.98
C GLY A 105 -9.14 -12.05 7.65
N GLU A 106 -8.40 -13.16 7.56
CA GLU A 106 -8.33 -14.01 6.37
C GLU A 106 -9.71 -14.60 6.02
N LYS A 107 -10.46 -15.09 7.02
CA LYS A 107 -11.84 -15.59 6.81
C LYS A 107 -12.78 -14.48 6.35
N ALA A 108 -12.70 -13.30 6.96
CA ALA A 108 -13.54 -12.16 6.56
C ALA A 108 -13.21 -11.72 5.14
N THR A 109 -11.92 -11.67 4.78
CA THR A 109 -11.46 -11.34 3.42
C THR A 109 -12.04 -12.32 2.40
N ALA A 110 -11.94 -13.62 2.66
CA ALA A 110 -12.48 -14.65 1.77
C ALA A 110 -14.01 -14.52 1.60
N LEU A 111 -14.72 -14.23 2.68
CA LEU A 111 -16.18 -13.99 2.64
C LEU A 111 -16.52 -12.76 1.81
N VAL A 112 -15.86 -11.63 2.04
CA VAL A 112 -16.11 -10.39 1.30
C VAL A 112 -15.77 -10.57 -0.18
N GLN A 113 -14.68 -11.26 -0.52
CA GLN A 113 -14.30 -11.57 -1.90
C GLN A 113 -15.36 -12.40 -2.65
N SER A 114 -16.16 -13.19 -1.93
CA SER A 114 -17.25 -13.97 -2.53
C SER A 114 -18.49 -13.13 -2.87
N ILE A 115 -18.58 -11.89 -2.39
CA ILE A 115 -19.72 -11.01 -2.61
C ILE A 115 -19.63 -10.37 -3.99
N THR A 116 -20.68 -10.50 -4.79
CA THR A 116 -20.75 -9.88 -6.11
C THR A 116 -20.69 -8.35 -5.98
N GLY A 117 -19.72 -7.73 -6.67
CA GLY A 117 -19.49 -6.28 -6.63
C GLY A 117 -18.39 -5.85 -5.65
N ALA A 118 -17.90 -6.74 -4.78
CA ALA A 118 -16.73 -6.46 -3.99
C ALA A 118 -15.47 -6.50 -4.87
N THR A 119 -14.73 -5.41 -4.91
CA THR A 119 -13.47 -5.27 -5.64
C THR A 119 -12.37 -4.80 -4.70
N ASP A 120 -11.13 -5.11 -5.03
CA ASP A 120 -9.94 -4.64 -4.29
C ASP A 120 -9.95 -5.00 -2.79
N VAL A 121 -10.56 -6.15 -2.47
CA VAL A 121 -10.64 -6.64 -1.09
C VAL A 121 -9.27 -7.09 -0.62
N ARG A 122 -8.79 -6.48 0.46
CA ARG A 122 -7.50 -6.82 1.06
C ARG A 122 -7.59 -6.92 2.57
N LEU A 123 -6.74 -7.76 3.14
CA LEU A 123 -6.42 -7.74 4.56
C LEU A 123 -5.23 -6.80 4.77
N GLU A 124 -5.33 -5.93 5.76
CA GLU A 124 -4.18 -5.13 6.16
C GLU A 124 -3.08 -6.01 6.74
N GLN A 125 -1.84 -5.73 6.36
CA GLN A 125 -0.69 -6.52 6.81
C GLN A 125 -0.44 -6.26 8.29
N MET A 126 -0.67 -7.29 9.11
CA MET A 126 -0.51 -7.21 10.57
C MET A 126 0.84 -7.79 11.05
N GLU A 127 1.53 -8.54 10.21
CA GLU A 127 2.83 -9.15 10.53
C GLU A 127 3.93 -8.45 9.75
N GLY A 128 5.01 -8.19 10.50
CA GLY A 128 6.02 -7.23 10.15
C GLY A 128 6.93 -7.59 9.00
N LEU A 129 7.54 -6.56 8.52
CA LEU A 129 8.80 -6.61 7.81
C LEU A 129 9.85 -7.28 8.70
N PRO A 130 10.74 -8.10 8.14
CA PRO A 130 11.89 -8.60 8.88
C PRO A 130 12.65 -7.40 9.50
N THR A 131 12.74 -7.37 10.81
CA THR A 131 13.44 -6.32 11.54
C THR A 131 14.76 -6.86 12.06
N LEU A 132 15.86 -6.23 11.66
CA LEU A 132 17.14 -6.48 12.29
C LEU A 132 17.19 -5.68 13.61
N SER A 133 17.14 -6.38 14.74
CA SER A 133 17.31 -5.77 16.05
C SER A 133 18.72 -5.97 16.55
N VAL A 134 19.44 -4.88 16.80
CA VAL A 134 20.76 -4.89 17.40
C VAL A 134 20.62 -4.51 18.88
N THR A 135 20.83 -5.47 19.77
CA THR A 135 20.77 -5.25 21.21
C THR A 135 22.19 -5.18 21.77
N PRO A 136 22.64 -4.01 22.22
CA PRO A 136 23.99 -3.85 22.76
C PRO A 136 24.13 -4.57 24.11
N LEU A 137 25.23 -5.30 24.28
CA LEU A 137 25.61 -5.95 25.54
C LEU A 137 26.21 -4.90 26.47
N ARG A 138 25.39 -4.26 27.29
CA ARG A 138 25.78 -3.09 28.10
C ARG A 138 26.97 -3.34 29.03
N ASP A 139 27.08 -4.55 29.61
CA ASP A 139 28.18 -4.92 30.49
C ASP A 139 29.51 -4.98 29.73
N HIS A 140 29.50 -5.54 28.51
CA HIS A 140 30.69 -5.58 27.67
C HIS A 140 31.06 -4.19 27.15
N MET A 141 30.06 -3.36 26.84
CA MET A 141 30.30 -1.97 26.43
C MET A 141 31.00 -1.18 27.54
N ALA A 142 30.52 -1.34 28.79
CA ALA A 142 31.11 -0.66 29.94
C ALA A 142 32.59 -1.06 30.14
N LEU A 143 32.92 -2.35 29.97
CA LEU A 143 34.30 -2.85 30.04
C LEU A 143 35.20 -2.26 28.94
N LEU A 144 34.63 -1.97 27.77
CA LEU A 144 35.37 -1.39 26.64
C LEU A 144 35.32 0.14 26.59
N GLY A 145 34.64 0.79 27.54
CA GLY A 145 34.45 2.23 27.58
C GLY A 145 33.60 2.78 26.44
N LEU A 146 32.74 1.93 25.83
CA LEU A 146 31.84 2.30 24.73
C LEU A 146 30.50 2.79 25.25
N THR A 147 29.97 3.80 24.59
CA THR A 147 28.62 4.32 24.81
C THR A 147 27.63 3.80 23.77
N VAL A 148 26.33 3.94 24.00
CA VAL A 148 25.30 3.60 23.02
C VAL A 148 25.46 4.45 21.76
N THR A 149 25.90 5.69 21.89
CA THR A 149 26.13 6.61 20.78
C THR A 149 27.25 6.10 19.85
N ASP A 150 28.30 5.47 20.42
CA ASP A 150 29.41 4.93 19.63
C ASP A 150 28.98 3.73 18.76
N ILE A 151 27.88 3.03 19.14
CA ILE A 151 27.33 1.92 18.36
C ILE A 151 26.32 2.39 17.30
N GLN A 152 25.71 3.55 17.50
CA GLN A 152 24.69 4.10 16.60
C GLN A 152 25.25 4.93 15.45
N GLN A 153 26.56 5.21 15.44
CA GLN A 153 27.29 5.87 14.34
C GLN A 153 27.77 4.86 13.31
#